data_14374bee6c529df1503346951b8319a1
#
_entry.id   14374bee6c529df1503346951b8319a1
#
_cell.length_a   1.000
_cell.length_b   1.000
_cell.length_c   1.000
_cell.angle_alpha   90.00
_cell.angle_beta   90.00
_cell.angle_gamma   90.00
#
_symmetry.space_group_name_H-M   'P 1'
#
loop_
_entity.id
_entity.type
_entity.pdbx_description
1 polymer ?
#
loop_
_entity_poly.entity_id
_entity_poly.type
_entity_poly.pdbx_seq_one_letter_code
_entity_poly.pdbx_strand_id
1 'polypeptide(L)'
;MFPICIFILCSFCVGFYAFEFLRATSNVSTGKLPGKCEYTIVIDAGHGGADGGAVASDGISEKVINLEIAYKLNYILRAYGLNTVMTRTDDESIHDSNAKTLREQKVSDIHKRMSIMESDENNIFVSIHQNKFSNSSLWGTQVFYSPNTCLLYTSDAAD
;
A
#
# COMPACT_ATOMS: atom_id res chain seq x y z
N MET A 1 20.77 -29.40 49.70
CA MET A 1 20.01 -28.10 49.84
C MET A 1 20.42 -27.00 48.85
N PHE A 2 21.59 -27.04 48.26
CA PHE A 2 22.09 -26.03 47.30
C PHE A 2 21.37 -25.96 45.93
N PRO A 3 20.88 -27.04 45.28
CA PRO A 3 20.31 -26.94 43.94
C PRO A 3 18.95 -26.23 43.88
N ILE A 4 18.15 -26.34 44.95
CA ILE A 4 16.79 -25.72 44.97
C ILE A 4 16.87 -24.18 44.98
N CYS A 5 17.80 -23.61 45.74
CA CYS A 5 18.02 -22.16 45.79
C CYS A 5 18.45 -21.58 44.44
N ILE A 6 19.25 -22.29 43.67
CA ILE A 6 19.70 -21.86 42.32
C ILE A 6 18.54 -21.88 41.36
N PHE A 7 17.69 -22.90 41.39
CA PHE A 7 16.47 -22.94 40.53
C PHE A 7 15.48 -21.81 40.81
N ILE A 8 15.29 -21.48 42.10
CA ILE A 8 14.39 -20.36 42.47
C ILE A 8 14.98 -19.03 42.01
N LEU A 9 16.29 -18.82 42.16
CA LEU A 9 16.95 -17.60 41.73
C LEU A 9 16.89 -17.43 40.20
N CYS A 10 17.16 -18.51 39.44
CA CYS A 10 17.04 -18.49 37.98
C CYS A 10 15.62 -18.20 37.51
N SER A 11 14.60 -18.78 38.14
CA SER A 11 13.19 -18.51 37.79
C SER A 11 12.82 -17.06 38.07
N PHE A 12 13.31 -16.47 39.13
CA PHE A 12 13.08 -15.05 39.45
C PHE A 12 13.77 -14.14 38.44
N CYS A 13 14.99 -14.43 38.03
CA CYS A 13 15.70 -13.66 37.02
C CYS A 13 15.00 -13.74 35.66
N VAL A 14 14.59 -14.92 35.22
CA VAL A 14 13.83 -15.07 33.94
C VAL A 14 12.50 -14.33 33.99
N GLY A 15 11.77 -14.42 35.09
CA GLY A 15 10.51 -13.67 35.29
C GLY A 15 10.72 -12.16 35.27
N PHE A 16 11.78 -11.68 35.93
CA PHE A 16 12.12 -10.25 35.93
C PHE A 16 12.51 -9.75 34.55
N TYR A 17 13.36 -10.46 33.81
CA TYR A 17 13.73 -10.09 32.44
C TYR A 17 12.55 -10.15 31.48
N ALA A 18 11.66 -11.14 31.60
CA ALA A 18 10.44 -11.22 30.82
C ALA A 18 9.50 -10.04 31.13
N PHE A 19 9.36 -9.67 32.41
CA PHE A 19 8.55 -8.53 32.83
C PHE A 19 9.11 -7.20 32.31
N GLU A 20 10.43 -6.97 32.41
CA GLU A 20 11.07 -5.77 31.86
C GLU A 20 10.98 -5.72 30.33
N PHE A 21 11.11 -6.86 29.64
CA PHE A 21 10.92 -6.93 28.20
C PHE A 21 9.49 -6.59 27.78
N LEU A 22 8.49 -7.16 28.47
CA LEU A 22 7.07 -6.83 28.25
C LEU A 22 6.77 -5.36 28.55
N ARG A 23 7.37 -4.81 29.61
CA ARG A 23 7.22 -3.40 29.98
C ARG A 23 7.89 -2.47 28.96
N ALA A 24 9.06 -2.86 28.41
CA ALA A 24 9.74 -2.12 27.35
C ALA A 24 8.92 -2.11 26.05
N THR A 25 8.30 -3.25 25.71
CA THR A 25 7.43 -3.35 24.52
C THR A 25 6.11 -2.62 24.68
N SER A 26 5.56 -2.51 25.90
CA SER A 26 4.35 -1.74 26.17
C SER A 26 4.59 -0.21 26.17
N ASN A 27 5.84 0.23 26.31
CA ASN A 27 6.25 1.63 26.18
C ASN A 27 6.60 2.04 24.74
N VAL A 28 6.41 1.17 23.73
CA VAL A 28 6.25 1.66 22.36
C VAL A 28 4.97 2.49 22.38
N SER A 29 5.16 3.79 22.62
CA SER A 29 4.13 4.79 22.42
C SER A 29 3.60 4.56 21.01
N THR A 30 2.49 3.87 20.90
CA THR A 30 1.63 4.05 19.75
C THR A 30 1.28 5.51 19.83
N GLY A 31 2.05 6.32 19.12
CA GLY A 31 1.78 7.74 19.00
C GLY A 31 0.33 7.83 18.60
N LYS A 32 -0.51 8.16 19.57
CA LYS A 32 -1.91 8.43 19.33
C LYS A 32 -1.87 9.59 18.37
N LEU A 33 -2.10 9.31 17.08
CA LEU A 33 -2.19 10.37 16.09
C LEU A 33 -3.18 11.38 16.66
N PRO A 34 -2.80 12.65 16.80
CA PRO A 34 -3.62 13.64 17.45
C PRO A 34 -4.87 13.87 16.60
N GLY A 35 -6.02 13.43 17.10
CA GLY A 35 -7.30 13.64 16.45
C GLY A 35 -7.67 12.53 15.45
N LYS A 36 -8.93 12.53 15.05
CA LYS A 36 -9.44 11.74 13.93
C LYS A 36 -8.66 12.18 12.69
N CYS A 37 -7.95 11.28 12.04
CA CYS A 37 -7.27 11.60 10.80
C CYS A 37 -8.34 12.03 9.79
N GLU A 38 -8.35 13.30 9.43
CA GLU A 38 -9.33 13.86 8.47
C GLU A 38 -9.03 13.39 7.05
N TYR A 39 -7.79 12.96 6.79
CA TYR A 39 -7.38 12.49 5.47
C TYR A 39 -7.73 11.02 5.27
N THR A 40 -8.11 10.69 4.03
CA THR A 40 -8.26 9.31 3.56
C THR A 40 -7.18 9.02 2.53
N ILE A 41 -6.46 7.92 2.70
CA ILE A 41 -5.44 7.49 1.74
C ILE A 41 -6.12 6.58 0.73
N VAL A 42 -6.23 7.07 -0.50
CA VAL A 42 -6.72 6.31 -1.65
C VAL A 42 -5.53 5.55 -2.23
N ILE A 43 -5.54 4.24 -2.11
CA ILE A 43 -4.49 3.35 -2.61
C ILE A 43 -4.93 2.80 -3.95
N ASP A 44 -4.23 3.18 -4.99
CA ASP A 44 -4.50 2.77 -6.35
C ASP A 44 -3.55 1.63 -6.77
N ALA A 45 -4.10 0.45 -6.98
CA ALA A 45 -3.38 -0.66 -7.58
C ALA A 45 -3.51 -0.56 -9.09
N GLY A 46 -2.50 -0.04 -9.78
CA GLY A 46 -2.51 0.19 -11.21
C GLY A 46 -2.86 -1.07 -12.02
N HIS A 47 -3.49 -0.86 -13.19
CA HIS A 47 -3.98 -1.92 -14.07
C HIS A 47 -5.09 -2.79 -13.45
N GLY A 48 -5.45 -3.90 -14.09
CA GLY A 48 -6.46 -4.86 -13.62
C GLY A 48 -7.30 -5.46 -14.76
N GLY A 49 -7.87 -6.63 -14.53
CA GLY A 49 -8.66 -7.34 -15.53
C GLY A 49 -7.90 -7.61 -16.82
N ALA A 50 -8.43 -7.13 -17.96
CA ALA A 50 -7.81 -7.31 -19.27
C ALA A 50 -6.52 -6.50 -19.46
N ASP A 51 -6.33 -5.41 -18.69
CA ASP A 51 -5.10 -4.64 -18.69
C ASP A 51 -4.09 -5.22 -17.71
N GLY A 52 -3.13 -5.96 -18.22
CA GLY A 52 -2.09 -6.61 -17.40
C GLY A 52 -0.96 -5.68 -16.97
N GLY A 53 -0.79 -4.51 -17.62
CA GLY A 53 0.43 -3.71 -17.50
C GLY A 53 1.64 -4.40 -18.12
N ALA A 54 2.82 -4.07 -17.63
CA ALA A 54 4.06 -4.73 -18.05
C ALA A 54 4.07 -6.21 -17.62
N VAL A 55 4.80 -7.04 -18.37
CA VAL A 55 4.96 -8.46 -18.06
C VAL A 55 6.44 -8.74 -17.81
N ALA A 56 6.74 -9.36 -16.67
CA ALA A 56 8.08 -9.79 -16.31
C ALA A 56 8.53 -11.01 -17.13
N SER A 57 9.82 -11.34 -17.09
CA SER A 57 10.39 -12.44 -17.85
C SER A 57 9.86 -13.83 -17.44
N ASP A 58 9.36 -13.95 -16.23
CA ASP A 58 8.72 -15.15 -15.67
C ASP A 58 7.21 -15.24 -15.97
N GLY A 59 6.65 -14.26 -16.69
CA GLY A 59 5.24 -14.20 -17.07
C GLY A 59 4.33 -13.51 -16.04
N ILE A 60 4.84 -13.04 -14.91
CA ILE A 60 4.04 -12.33 -13.93
C ILE A 60 3.70 -10.94 -14.49
N SER A 61 2.43 -10.58 -14.49
CA SER A 61 1.96 -9.27 -14.94
C SER A 61 1.98 -8.25 -13.80
N GLU A 62 2.23 -7.02 -14.17
CA GLU A 62 2.32 -5.86 -13.26
C GLU A 62 1.10 -5.72 -12.35
N LYS A 63 -0.10 -5.91 -12.89
CA LYS A 63 -1.36 -5.80 -12.15
C LYS A 63 -1.41 -6.67 -10.88
N VAL A 64 -0.77 -7.84 -10.90
CA VAL A 64 -0.71 -8.77 -9.76
C VAL A 64 0.18 -8.21 -8.68
N ILE A 65 1.38 -7.74 -9.07
CA ILE A 65 2.36 -7.16 -8.14
C ILE A 65 1.79 -5.88 -7.51
N ASN A 66 1.18 -5.02 -8.32
CA ASN A 66 0.57 -3.78 -7.84
C ASN A 66 -0.52 -4.05 -6.78
N LEU A 67 -1.38 -5.04 -7.01
CA LEU A 67 -2.43 -5.40 -6.07
C LEU A 67 -1.86 -5.95 -4.76
N GLU A 68 -0.85 -6.80 -4.82
CA GLU A 68 -0.20 -7.34 -3.61
C GLU A 68 0.46 -6.26 -2.77
N ILE A 69 1.15 -5.30 -3.42
CA ILE A 69 1.77 -4.17 -2.72
C ILE A 69 0.68 -3.28 -2.12
N ALA A 70 -0.39 -3.01 -2.87
CA ALA A 70 -1.52 -2.21 -2.39
C ALA A 70 -2.16 -2.82 -1.14
N TYR A 71 -2.36 -4.13 -1.09
CA TYR A 71 -2.86 -4.82 0.09
C TYR A 71 -1.94 -4.69 1.29
N LYS A 72 -0.63 -4.88 1.09
CA LYS A 72 0.36 -4.74 2.17
C LYS A 72 0.36 -3.31 2.72
N LEU A 73 0.34 -2.32 1.83
CA LEU A 73 0.27 -0.91 2.22
C LEU A 73 -1.03 -0.60 2.98
N ASN A 74 -2.18 -1.05 2.47
CA ASN A 74 -3.47 -0.90 3.12
C ASN A 74 -3.47 -1.48 4.54
N TYR A 75 -2.94 -2.70 4.70
CA TYR A 75 -2.85 -3.34 6.01
C TYR A 75 -2.00 -2.52 6.99
N ILE A 76 -0.83 -2.06 6.55
CA ILE A 76 0.08 -1.26 7.38
C ILE A 76 -0.58 0.05 7.79
N LEU A 77 -1.14 0.80 6.85
CA LEU A 77 -1.75 2.10 7.12
C LEU A 77 -2.94 1.98 8.08
N ARG A 78 -3.78 0.95 7.91
CA ARG A 78 -4.88 0.67 8.83
C ARG A 78 -4.42 0.27 10.22
N ALA A 79 -3.31 -0.47 10.33
CA ALA A 79 -2.71 -0.80 11.62
C ALA A 79 -2.20 0.47 12.36
N TYR A 80 -1.80 1.50 11.62
CA TYR A 80 -1.48 2.83 12.17
C TYR A 80 -2.72 3.71 12.45
N GLY A 81 -3.93 3.21 12.21
CA GLY A 81 -5.18 3.94 12.48
C GLY A 81 -5.56 4.97 11.41
N LEU A 82 -4.96 4.87 10.21
CA LEU A 82 -5.28 5.75 9.09
C LEU A 82 -6.50 5.23 8.32
N ASN A 83 -7.31 6.15 7.79
CA ASN A 83 -8.39 5.81 6.87
C ASN A 83 -7.82 5.47 5.51
N THR A 84 -8.26 4.37 4.91
CA THR A 84 -7.80 3.92 3.61
C THR A 84 -8.95 3.44 2.74
N VAL A 85 -8.86 3.69 1.45
CA VAL A 85 -9.75 3.18 0.40
C VAL A 85 -8.86 2.61 -0.71
N MET A 86 -9.17 1.43 -1.22
CA MET A 86 -8.49 0.86 -2.38
C MET A 86 -9.35 1.08 -3.63
N THR A 87 -8.73 1.40 -4.77
CA THR A 87 -9.44 1.57 -6.05
C THR A 87 -10.01 0.27 -6.57
N ARG A 88 -9.30 -0.84 -6.34
CA ARG A 88 -9.77 -2.22 -6.60
C ARG A 88 -9.23 -3.17 -5.54
N THR A 89 -9.95 -4.25 -5.30
CA THR A 89 -9.59 -5.31 -4.36
C THR A 89 -9.36 -6.65 -5.04
N ASP A 90 -9.67 -6.78 -6.30
CA ASP A 90 -9.55 -8.01 -7.07
C ASP A 90 -8.83 -7.77 -8.41
N ASP A 91 -8.59 -8.84 -9.18
CA ASP A 91 -8.05 -8.72 -10.54
C ASP A 91 -9.14 -8.27 -11.50
N GLU A 92 -9.61 -7.07 -11.34
CA GLU A 92 -10.64 -6.45 -12.17
C GLU A 92 -10.23 -5.04 -12.62
N SER A 93 -10.80 -4.59 -13.72
CA SER A 93 -10.78 -3.21 -14.15
C SER A 93 -12.09 -2.56 -13.71
N ILE A 94 -12.01 -1.33 -13.21
CA ILE A 94 -13.17 -0.60 -12.67
C ILE A 94 -13.89 0.24 -13.72
N HIS A 95 -13.64 -0.02 -15.02
CA HIS A 95 -14.27 0.69 -16.13
C HIS A 95 -15.79 0.53 -16.15
N ASP A 96 -16.48 1.43 -16.84
CA ASP A 96 -17.93 1.35 -17.02
C ASP A 96 -18.31 0.19 -17.96
N SER A 97 -19.41 -0.47 -17.67
CA SER A 97 -19.92 -1.63 -18.44
C SER A 97 -20.28 -1.31 -19.90
N ASN A 98 -20.42 -0.04 -20.27
CA ASN A 98 -20.69 0.42 -21.63
C ASN A 98 -19.41 0.53 -22.50
N ALA A 99 -18.22 0.50 -21.91
CA ALA A 99 -16.95 0.50 -22.62
C ALA A 99 -16.76 -0.84 -23.37
N LYS A 100 -16.74 -0.81 -24.70
CA LYS A 100 -16.74 -2.02 -25.54
C LYS A 100 -15.35 -2.42 -26.01
N THR A 101 -14.49 -1.46 -26.27
CA THR A 101 -13.13 -1.71 -26.75
C THR A 101 -12.14 -1.62 -25.60
N LEU A 102 -10.97 -2.29 -25.71
CA LEU A 102 -9.91 -2.20 -24.70
C LEU A 102 -9.48 -0.76 -24.45
N ARG A 103 -9.44 0.07 -25.51
CA ARG A 103 -9.11 1.49 -25.35
C ARG A 103 -10.16 2.24 -24.53
N GLU A 104 -11.45 2.04 -24.83
CA GLU A 104 -12.54 2.65 -24.06
C GLU A 104 -12.50 2.18 -22.61
N GLN A 105 -12.23 0.90 -22.37
CA GLN A 105 -12.10 0.32 -21.03
C GLN A 105 -10.95 0.98 -20.25
N LYS A 106 -9.77 1.12 -20.87
CA LYS A 106 -8.64 1.83 -20.24
C LYS A 106 -8.96 3.28 -19.90
N VAL A 107 -9.53 4.02 -20.83
CA VAL A 107 -9.90 5.44 -20.60
C VAL A 107 -10.94 5.55 -19.50
N SER A 108 -11.97 4.70 -19.53
CA SER A 108 -13.00 4.67 -18.49
C SER A 108 -12.43 4.28 -17.12
N ASP A 109 -11.53 3.31 -17.07
CA ASP A 109 -10.86 2.89 -15.83
C ASP A 109 -10.06 4.04 -15.20
N ILE A 110 -9.28 4.76 -16.00
CA ILE A 110 -8.53 5.94 -15.54
C ILE A 110 -9.48 7.01 -14.99
N HIS A 111 -10.56 7.31 -15.71
CA HIS A 111 -11.55 8.29 -15.24
C HIS A 111 -12.21 7.87 -13.91
N LYS A 112 -12.49 6.59 -13.73
CA LYS A 112 -13.02 6.08 -12.46
C LYS A 112 -12.02 6.24 -11.31
N ARG A 113 -10.75 5.93 -11.54
CA ARG A 113 -9.68 6.14 -10.53
C ARG A 113 -9.57 7.61 -10.15
N MET A 114 -9.61 8.51 -11.14
CA MET A 114 -9.63 9.95 -10.90
C MET A 114 -10.88 10.36 -10.10
N SER A 115 -12.06 9.88 -10.45
CA SER A 115 -13.29 10.17 -9.69
C SER A 115 -13.21 9.73 -8.24
N ILE A 116 -12.59 8.58 -7.95
CA ILE A 116 -12.39 8.12 -6.57
C ILE A 116 -11.42 9.06 -5.85
N MET A 117 -10.33 9.45 -6.50
CA MET A 117 -9.36 10.40 -5.94
C MET A 117 -10.02 11.75 -5.62
N GLU A 118 -10.82 12.27 -6.54
CA GLU A 118 -11.47 13.58 -6.46
C GLU A 118 -12.75 13.61 -5.60
N SER A 119 -13.17 12.46 -5.08
CA SER A 119 -14.43 12.35 -4.33
C SER A 119 -14.43 13.13 -3.02
N ASP A 120 -13.25 13.45 -2.48
CA ASP A 120 -13.08 14.27 -1.28
C ASP A 120 -11.74 15.04 -1.38
N GLU A 121 -11.77 16.32 -1.00
CA GLU A 121 -10.59 17.19 -0.99
C GLU A 121 -9.50 16.75 0.01
N ASN A 122 -9.88 15.94 0.99
CA ASN A 122 -8.96 15.35 1.97
C ASN A 122 -8.39 14.01 1.52
N ASN A 123 -8.62 13.57 0.29
CA ASN A 123 -8.02 12.37 -0.23
C ASN A 123 -6.54 12.58 -0.58
N ILE A 124 -5.70 11.67 -0.10
CA ILE A 124 -4.30 11.54 -0.51
C ILE A 124 -4.21 10.32 -1.43
N PHE A 125 -3.88 10.54 -2.69
CA PHE A 125 -3.82 9.47 -3.68
C PHE A 125 -2.41 8.88 -3.78
N VAL A 126 -2.31 7.56 -3.69
CA VAL A 126 -1.07 6.79 -3.81
C VAL A 126 -1.27 5.72 -4.86
N SER A 127 -0.74 5.93 -6.07
CA SER A 127 -0.80 4.96 -7.16
C SER A 127 0.46 4.09 -7.19
N ILE A 128 0.29 2.80 -7.40
CA ILE A 128 1.34 1.78 -7.39
C ILE A 128 1.43 1.17 -8.78
N HIS A 129 2.60 1.32 -9.40
CA HIS A 129 2.94 0.80 -10.71
C HIS A 129 4.34 0.16 -10.70
N GLN A 130 4.62 -0.69 -11.68
CA GLN A 130 5.94 -1.23 -11.95
C GLN A 130 6.45 -0.67 -13.29
N ASN A 131 7.54 0.08 -13.24
CA ASN A 131 8.17 0.59 -14.46
C ASN A 131 8.96 -0.53 -15.15
N LYS A 132 8.84 -0.60 -16.48
CA LYS A 132 9.66 -1.46 -17.32
C LYS A 132 10.56 -0.61 -18.20
N PHE A 133 11.85 -0.73 -18.00
CA PHE A 133 12.84 -0.04 -18.82
C PHE A 133 13.56 -1.02 -19.75
N SER A 134 13.85 -0.56 -20.97
CA SER A 134 14.70 -1.31 -21.93
C SER A 134 16.15 -1.37 -21.47
N ASN A 135 16.60 -0.41 -20.66
CA ASN A 135 17.95 -0.36 -20.09
C ASN A 135 17.99 -1.06 -18.73
N SER A 136 18.62 -2.22 -18.66
CA SER A 136 18.77 -3.01 -17.43
C SER A 136 19.61 -2.35 -16.33
N SER A 137 20.32 -1.26 -16.62
CA SER A 137 21.04 -0.48 -15.60
C SER A 137 20.11 0.38 -14.75
N LEU A 138 18.88 0.60 -15.20
CA LEU A 138 17.87 1.36 -14.46
C LEU A 138 17.08 0.38 -13.58
N TRP A 139 17.21 0.54 -12.27
CA TRP A 139 16.53 -0.25 -11.28
C TRP A 139 16.28 0.55 -10.01
N GLY A 140 15.36 0.09 -9.17
CA GLY A 140 15.04 0.71 -7.89
C GLY A 140 13.66 1.39 -7.88
N THR A 141 13.27 1.83 -6.70
CA THR A 141 11.99 2.52 -6.49
C THR A 141 12.07 3.96 -6.99
N GLN A 142 11.07 4.37 -7.73
CA GLN A 142 10.86 5.76 -8.13
C GLN A 142 9.59 6.28 -7.49
N VAL A 143 9.61 7.53 -7.03
CA VAL A 143 8.43 8.20 -6.46
C VAL A 143 8.24 9.50 -7.23
N PHE A 144 7.05 9.64 -7.80
CA PHE A 144 6.62 10.85 -8.47
C PHE A 144 5.60 11.55 -7.59
N TYR A 145 5.65 12.86 -7.51
CA TYR A 145 4.66 13.66 -6.80
C TYR A 145 4.26 14.87 -7.64
N SER A 146 3.01 15.29 -7.49
CA SER A 146 2.55 16.51 -8.13
C SER A 146 2.92 17.73 -7.28
N PRO A 147 3.59 18.72 -7.85
CA PRO A 147 3.86 19.99 -7.16
C PRO A 147 2.63 20.89 -7.08
N ASN A 148 1.56 20.57 -7.79
CA ASN A 148 0.33 21.36 -7.86
C ASN A 148 -0.71 20.81 -6.90
N THR A 149 -1.38 21.69 -6.19
CA THR A 149 -2.57 21.39 -5.38
C THR A 149 -3.79 20.98 -6.23
N CYS A 150 -3.69 21.11 -7.56
CA CYS A 150 -4.68 20.70 -8.52
C CYS A 150 -4.14 19.49 -9.29
N LEU A 151 -4.69 18.33 -8.96
CA LEU A 151 -4.76 17.09 -9.75
C LEU A 151 -3.53 16.68 -10.55
N LEU A 152 -2.95 15.60 -10.07
CA LEU A 152 -1.94 14.79 -10.74
C LEU A 152 -2.40 14.37 -12.13
N TYR A 153 -1.89 15.02 -13.15
CA TYR A 153 -1.79 14.43 -14.46
C TYR A 153 -0.38 13.85 -14.60
N THR A 154 -0.19 12.63 -14.14
CA THR A 154 0.96 11.85 -14.60
C THR A 154 0.51 11.16 -15.87
N SER A 155 0.92 11.69 -17.03
CA SER A 155 0.85 10.94 -18.26
C SER A 155 1.57 9.61 -18.05
N ASP A 156 0.87 8.50 -18.34
CA ASP A 156 1.51 7.20 -18.48
C ASP A 156 2.69 7.34 -19.43
N ALA A 157 3.88 7.26 -18.87
CA ALA A 157 5.09 7.08 -19.62
C ALA A 157 5.31 5.58 -19.88
N ALA A 158 4.24 4.91 -20.31
CA ALA A 158 4.26 3.50 -20.68
C ALA A 158 3.59 3.34 -22.06
N ASP A 159 4.29 3.82 -23.09
CA ASP A 159 4.15 3.36 -24.48
C ASP A 159 5.37 2.50 -24.84
#